data_01044c3ee8bab3b6efc1e5ba74ce5f51
#
_entry.id   01044c3ee8bab3b6efc1e5ba74ce5f51
#
_cell.length_a   1.000
_cell.length_b   1.000
_cell.length_c   1.000
_cell.angle_alpha   90.00
_cell.angle_beta   90.00
_cell.angle_gamma   90.00
#
_symmetry.space_group_name_H-M   'P 1'
#
loop_
_entity.id
_entity.type
_entity.pdbx_description
1 polymer ?
#
loop_
_entity_poly.entity_id
_entity_poly.type
_entity_poly.pdbx_seq_one_letter_code
_entity_poly.pdbx_strand_id
1 'polypeptide(L)'
;MSEVLEIYGTKIKVPEYNGIVEDWGTDVPSEQYWRKKELPPFFKDVDYDKDGNALLNSQQRDYALEEVRRCKEGFAFMNNGVKTYITGKNYFYLQFWKLENDVFPDYRDTDRRYFLFLNHWENTPWCLGIVRGKKRREGATSQATSNLIYECIFFKNSF
;
A
#
# COMPACT_ATOMS: atom_id res chain seq x y z
N MET A 1 20.79 -3.15 9.81
CA MET A 1 21.09 -1.91 9.07
C MET A 1 19.84 -1.57 8.24
N SER A 2 19.35 -0.34 8.34
CA SER A 2 18.23 0.12 7.52
C SER A 2 18.66 0.22 6.06
N GLU A 3 17.83 -0.29 5.15
CA GLU A 3 18.02 -0.17 3.70
C GLU A 3 18.01 1.30 3.28
N VAL A 4 18.95 1.73 2.43
CA VAL A 4 18.97 3.06 1.82
C VAL A 4 18.92 2.90 0.32
N LEU A 5 17.94 3.51 -0.32
CA LEU A 5 17.76 3.48 -1.76
C LEU A 5 18.04 4.86 -2.36
N GLU A 6 18.70 4.87 -3.50
CA GLU A 6 18.77 6.08 -4.32
C GLU A 6 17.59 6.08 -5.31
N ILE A 7 16.71 7.05 -5.14
CA ILE A 7 15.48 7.18 -5.95
C ILE A 7 15.44 8.60 -6.51
N TYR A 8 15.48 8.72 -7.83
CA TYR A 8 15.49 10.00 -8.56
C TYR A 8 16.55 10.98 -8.05
N GLY A 9 17.76 10.47 -7.75
CA GLY A 9 18.87 11.27 -7.22
C GLY A 9 18.78 11.62 -5.73
N THR A 10 17.78 11.13 -5.02
CA THR A 10 17.60 11.32 -3.58
C THR A 10 17.90 10.03 -2.83
N LYS A 11 18.74 10.12 -1.79
CA LYS A 11 18.98 8.99 -0.87
C LYS A 11 17.84 8.91 0.13
N ILE A 12 17.06 7.85 0.06
CA ILE A 12 15.90 7.62 0.89
C ILE A 12 16.16 6.43 1.80
N LYS A 13 16.06 6.65 3.10
CA LYS A 13 16.08 5.60 4.11
C LYS A 13 14.73 4.89 4.10
N VAL A 14 14.74 3.58 3.81
CA VAL A 14 13.52 2.77 3.89
C VAL A 14 13.11 2.67 5.36
N PRO A 15 11.83 2.91 5.69
CA PRO A 15 11.34 2.77 7.06
C PRO A 15 11.60 1.37 7.62
N GLU A 16 11.91 1.30 8.90
CA GLU A 16 12.03 0.02 9.60
C GLU A 16 10.64 -0.54 9.88
N TYR A 17 10.44 -1.80 9.52
CA TYR A 17 9.19 -2.49 9.76
C TYR A 17 9.39 -3.54 10.86
N ASN A 18 8.64 -3.37 11.96
CA ASN A 18 8.71 -4.22 13.14
C ASN A 18 7.55 -5.23 13.23
N GLY A 19 6.66 -5.25 12.23
CA GLY A 19 5.56 -6.21 12.15
C GLY A 19 6.00 -7.57 11.60
N ILE A 20 5.04 -8.46 11.46
CA ILE A 20 5.25 -9.80 10.89
C ILE A 20 5.54 -9.65 9.39
N VAL A 21 6.64 -10.23 8.96
CA VAL A 21 7.02 -10.32 7.55
C VAL A 21 6.42 -11.61 6.99
N GLU A 22 5.50 -11.48 6.04
CA GLU A 22 4.91 -12.65 5.40
C GLU A 22 5.88 -13.24 4.35
N ASP A 23 6.08 -14.55 4.41
CA ASP A 23 6.84 -15.30 3.40
C ASP A 23 5.85 -16.05 2.50
N TRP A 24 5.79 -15.66 1.25
CA TRP A 24 4.91 -16.28 0.26
C TRP A 24 5.61 -17.32 -0.61
N GLY A 25 6.86 -17.67 -0.27
CA GLY A 25 7.69 -18.60 -1.01
C GLY A 25 8.29 -18.01 -2.28
N THR A 26 8.97 -18.87 -3.04
CA THR A 26 9.73 -18.50 -4.25
C THR A 26 9.05 -18.94 -5.56
N ASP A 27 7.89 -19.56 -5.47
CA ASP A 27 7.13 -20.10 -6.60
C ASP A 27 6.25 -19.05 -7.30
N VAL A 28 6.30 -17.80 -6.86
CA VAL A 28 5.62 -16.68 -7.48
C VAL A 28 6.44 -16.17 -8.65
N PRO A 29 5.87 -16.05 -9.87
CA PRO A 29 6.55 -15.41 -10.98
C PRO A 29 7.04 -14.02 -10.60
N SER A 30 8.23 -13.64 -11.09
CA SER A 30 8.91 -12.38 -10.74
C SER A 30 8.08 -11.10 -11.02
N GLU A 31 7.06 -11.21 -11.83
CA GLU A 31 6.17 -10.10 -12.19
C GLU A 31 4.90 -10.02 -11.36
N GLN A 32 4.66 -10.95 -10.43
CA GLN A 32 3.43 -11.06 -9.66
C GLN A 32 3.67 -11.40 -8.19
N TYR A 33 4.48 -10.62 -7.51
CA TYR A 33 4.82 -10.88 -6.09
C TYR A 33 3.71 -10.57 -5.09
N TRP A 34 2.61 -9.91 -5.52
CA TRP A 34 1.54 -9.56 -4.62
C TRP A 34 0.45 -10.61 -4.60
N ARG A 35 0.36 -11.39 -3.51
CA ARG A 35 -0.64 -12.46 -3.35
C ARG A 35 -1.87 -12.07 -2.55
N LYS A 36 -1.80 -10.98 -1.80
CA LYS A 36 -2.88 -10.59 -0.88
C LYS A 36 -3.86 -9.65 -1.57
N LYS A 37 -4.54 -10.15 -2.61
CA LYS A 37 -5.49 -9.35 -3.41
C LYS A 37 -6.96 -9.57 -3.03
N GLU A 38 -7.30 -10.69 -2.38
CA GLU A 38 -8.66 -11.02 -2.02
C GLU A 38 -8.91 -10.92 -0.52
N LEU A 39 -10.11 -10.47 -0.16
CA LEU A 39 -10.58 -10.52 1.22
C LEU A 39 -10.79 -11.98 1.64
N PRO A 40 -10.42 -12.34 2.87
CA PRO A 40 -10.68 -13.70 3.37
C PRO A 40 -12.18 -13.99 3.42
N PRO A 41 -12.58 -15.27 3.26
CA PRO A 41 -14.00 -15.64 3.21
C PRO A 41 -14.80 -15.15 4.42
N PHE A 42 -14.22 -15.21 5.62
CA PHE A 42 -14.90 -14.77 6.86
C PHE A 42 -15.17 -13.27 6.91
N PHE A 43 -14.54 -12.47 6.05
CA PHE A 43 -14.76 -11.02 5.96
C PHE A 43 -15.76 -10.64 4.87
N LYS A 44 -16.20 -11.61 4.04
CA LYS A 44 -17.17 -11.36 2.98
C LYS A 44 -18.60 -11.26 3.51
N ASP A 45 -18.89 -11.96 4.62
CA ASP A 45 -20.23 -12.02 5.24
C ASP A 45 -20.24 -11.09 6.48
N VAL A 46 -20.40 -9.79 6.25
CA VAL A 46 -20.49 -8.77 7.30
C VAL A 46 -21.93 -8.32 7.41
N ASP A 47 -22.51 -8.43 8.62
CA ASP A 47 -23.81 -7.87 8.94
C ASP A 47 -23.72 -6.34 9.15
N TYR A 48 -24.82 -5.65 8.94
CA TYR A 48 -24.94 -4.21 9.13
C TYR A 48 -26.10 -3.89 10.06
N ASP A 49 -25.93 -2.88 10.91
CA ASP A 49 -27.01 -2.35 11.71
C ASP A 49 -27.99 -1.46 10.89
N LYS A 50 -29.03 -0.93 11.56
CA LYS A 50 -30.05 -0.08 10.92
C LYS A 50 -29.48 1.23 10.37
N ASP A 51 -28.35 1.67 10.88
CA ASP A 51 -27.68 2.92 10.52
C ASP A 51 -26.58 2.68 9.47
N GLY A 52 -26.43 1.43 9.01
CA GLY A 52 -25.45 1.02 8.00
C GLY A 52 -24.04 0.79 8.53
N ASN A 53 -23.86 0.70 9.87
CA ASN A 53 -22.55 0.38 10.44
C ASN A 53 -22.31 -1.13 10.42
N ALA A 54 -21.11 -1.53 10.08
CA ALA A 54 -20.70 -2.94 10.04
C ALA A 54 -20.66 -3.56 11.46
N LEU A 55 -21.35 -4.68 11.62
CA LEU A 55 -21.35 -5.47 12.85
C LEU A 55 -20.28 -6.57 12.76
N LEU A 56 -19.04 -6.21 13.11
CA LEU A 56 -17.90 -7.11 13.02
C LEU A 56 -17.80 -8.01 14.25
N ASN A 57 -17.64 -9.32 14.04
CA ASN A 57 -17.20 -10.23 15.08
C ASN A 57 -15.71 -10.00 15.43
N SER A 58 -15.18 -10.70 16.44
CA SER A 58 -13.79 -10.49 16.90
C SER A 58 -12.76 -10.74 15.80
N GLN A 59 -12.91 -11.84 15.04
CA GLN A 59 -11.99 -12.20 13.96
C GLN A 59 -12.00 -11.17 12.81
N GLN A 60 -13.19 -10.71 12.43
CA GLN A 60 -13.35 -9.67 11.40
C GLN A 60 -12.76 -8.35 11.86
N ARG A 61 -12.96 -8.00 13.14
CA ARG A 61 -12.40 -6.78 13.74
C ARG A 61 -10.88 -6.82 13.78
N ASP A 62 -10.29 -7.91 14.24
CA ASP A 62 -8.84 -8.07 14.31
C ASP A 62 -8.21 -7.98 12.92
N TYR A 63 -8.83 -8.61 11.92
CA TYR A 63 -8.40 -8.49 10.53
C TYR A 63 -8.51 -7.03 10.04
N ALA A 64 -9.62 -6.35 10.27
CA ALA A 64 -9.82 -4.97 9.84
C ALA A 64 -8.80 -4.01 10.48
N LEU A 65 -8.52 -4.19 11.79
CA LEU A 65 -7.52 -3.39 12.51
C LEU A 65 -6.11 -3.60 11.93
N GLU A 66 -5.76 -4.86 11.60
CA GLU A 66 -4.48 -5.16 11.00
C GLU A 66 -4.35 -4.55 9.58
N GLU A 67 -5.42 -4.61 8.76
CA GLU A 67 -5.42 -3.97 7.43
C GLU A 67 -5.29 -2.44 7.53
N VAL A 68 -5.98 -1.82 8.49
CA VAL A 68 -5.83 -0.38 8.78
C VAL A 68 -4.41 -0.05 9.23
N ARG A 69 -3.82 -0.88 10.10
CA ARG A 69 -2.43 -0.72 10.55
C ARG A 69 -1.46 -0.77 9.36
N ARG A 70 -1.62 -1.75 8.47
CA ARG A 70 -0.79 -1.89 7.26
C ARG A 70 -0.93 -0.70 6.32
N CYS A 71 -2.13 -0.18 6.18
CA CYS A 71 -2.36 1.05 5.41
C CYS A 71 -1.66 2.27 6.03
N LYS A 72 -1.51 2.35 7.35
CA LYS A 72 -0.87 3.48 8.03
C LYS A 72 0.64 3.35 8.14
N GLU A 73 1.13 2.18 8.54
CA GLU A 73 2.53 1.94 8.87
C GLU A 73 3.34 1.31 7.74
N GLY A 74 2.65 0.81 6.72
CA GLY A 74 3.25 0.02 5.66
C GLY A 74 3.26 -1.47 5.98
N PHE A 75 3.88 -2.23 5.09
CA PHE A 75 3.92 -3.68 5.15
C PHE A 75 5.25 -4.20 4.62
N ALA A 76 5.71 -5.32 5.14
CA ALA A 76 6.88 -6.01 4.60
C ALA A 76 6.57 -7.47 4.32
N PHE A 77 7.09 -7.96 3.20
CA PHE A 77 6.98 -9.34 2.77
C PHE A 77 8.30 -9.83 2.19
N MET A 78 8.46 -11.15 2.11
CA MET A 78 9.61 -11.75 1.44
C MET A 78 9.34 -11.80 -0.06
N ASN A 79 10.11 -11.02 -0.80
CA ASN A 79 10.06 -10.96 -2.26
C ASN A 79 11.27 -11.73 -2.80
N ASN A 80 11.06 -12.97 -3.27
CA ASN A 80 12.12 -13.87 -3.70
C ASN A 80 13.30 -13.95 -2.70
N GLY A 81 12.97 -14.18 -1.42
CA GLY A 81 13.95 -14.30 -0.36
C GLY A 81 14.53 -12.97 0.15
N VAL A 82 14.09 -11.84 -0.39
CA VAL A 82 14.52 -10.50 0.05
C VAL A 82 13.39 -9.79 0.79
N LYS A 83 13.64 -9.38 2.04
CA LYS A 83 12.69 -8.58 2.81
C LYS A 83 12.41 -7.26 2.06
N THR A 84 11.19 -7.09 1.63
CA THR A 84 10.76 -5.92 0.85
C THR A 84 9.68 -5.16 1.62
N TYR A 85 9.99 -3.91 1.98
CA TYR A 85 9.03 -3.00 2.61
C TYR A 85 8.32 -2.17 1.55
N ILE A 86 7.01 -1.98 1.73
CA ILE A 86 6.16 -1.06 0.98
C ILE A 86 5.46 -0.09 1.93
N THR A 87 5.28 1.17 1.51
CA THR A 87 4.57 2.18 2.29
C THR A 87 3.09 1.86 2.42
N GLY A 88 2.39 2.46 3.39
CA GLY A 88 0.95 2.26 3.57
C GLY A 88 0.13 2.64 2.33
N LYS A 89 0.51 3.71 1.63
CA LYS A 89 -0.10 4.12 0.36
C LYS A 89 0.10 3.09 -0.75
N ASN A 90 1.29 2.48 -0.82
CA ASN A 90 1.54 1.41 -1.78
C ASN A 90 0.77 0.14 -1.40
N TYR A 91 0.69 -0.19 -0.10
CA TYR A 91 -0.15 -1.29 0.37
C TYR A 91 -1.61 -1.10 -0.01
N PHE A 92 -2.18 0.10 0.24
CA PHE A 92 -3.54 0.43 -0.14
C PHE A 92 -3.76 0.31 -1.65
N TYR A 93 -2.84 0.81 -2.46
CA TYR A 93 -2.89 0.72 -3.92
C TYR A 93 -2.93 -0.74 -4.40
N LEU A 94 -2.10 -1.61 -3.84
CA LEU A 94 -2.03 -3.01 -4.23
C LEU A 94 -3.20 -3.85 -3.71
N GLN A 95 -3.70 -3.55 -2.51
CA GLN A 95 -4.67 -4.40 -1.81
C GLN A 95 -6.13 -3.99 -2.03
N PHE A 96 -6.41 -2.71 -2.16
CA PHE A 96 -7.78 -2.18 -2.16
C PHE A 96 -8.16 -1.42 -3.42
N TRP A 97 -7.18 -0.90 -4.16
CA TRP A 97 -7.45 -0.20 -5.40
C TRP A 97 -7.71 -1.18 -6.54
N LYS A 98 -8.75 -0.88 -7.33
CA LYS A 98 -9.00 -1.61 -8.57
C LYS A 98 -8.80 -0.70 -9.77
N LEU A 99 -8.15 -1.24 -10.79
CA LEU A 99 -7.99 -0.63 -12.10
C LEU A 99 -9.27 -0.80 -12.93
N GLU A 100 -9.26 -0.31 -14.16
CA GLU A 100 -10.31 -0.62 -15.14
C GLU A 100 -10.52 -2.14 -15.25
N ASN A 101 -11.79 -2.54 -15.45
CA ASN A 101 -12.20 -3.94 -15.52
C ASN A 101 -12.02 -4.75 -14.20
N ASP A 102 -12.08 -4.09 -13.05
CA ASP A 102 -11.99 -4.74 -11.74
C ASP A 102 -10.68 -5.51 -11.47
N VAL A 103 -9.63 -5.21 -12.19
CA VAL A 103 -8.31 -5.84 -12.02
C VAL A 103 -7.50 -5.12 -10.96
N PHE A 104 -6.91 -5.86 -10.01
CA PHE A 104 -5.96 -5.30 -9.04
C PHE A 104 -4.62 -4.98 -9.70
N PRO A 105 -3.92 -3.93 -9.24
CA PRO A 105 -2.56 -3.65 -9.68
C PRO A 105 -1.61 -4.79 -9.32
N ASP A 106 -0.65 -5.08 -10.20
CA ASP A 106 0.46 -5.96 -9.86
C ASP A 106 1.56 -5.18 -9.14
N TYR A 107 2.32 -5.89 -8.30
CA TYR A 107 3.50 -5.32 -7.67
C TYR A 107 4.55 -4.99 -8.73
N ARG A 108 5.10 -3.78 -8.64
CA ARG A 108 6.23 -3.32 -9.45
C ARG A 108 7.21 -2.57 -8.56
N ASP A 109 8.50 -2.84 -8.68
CA ASP A 109 9.52 -2.12 -7.92
C ASP A 109 9.56 -0.61 -8.27
N THR A 110 9.22 -0.26 -9.50
CA THR A 110 9.06 1.14 -9.93
C THR A 110 7.98 1.88 -9.16
N ASP A 111 6.85 1.21 -8.86
CA ASP A 111 5.77 1.77 -8.08
C ASP A 111 6.17 1.86 -6.60
N ARG A 112 6.82 0.83 -6.05
CA ARG A 112 7.40 0.86 -4.71
C ARG A 112 8.33 2.06 -4.52
N ARG A 113 9.25 2.27 -5.45
CA ARG A 113 10.19 3.42 -5.45
C ARG A 113 9.44 4.75 -5.50
N TYR A 114 8.42 4.87 -6.33
CA TYR A 114 7.60 6.08 -6.39
C TYR A 114 6.90 6.35 -5.06
N PHE A 115 6.25 5.36 -4.44
CA PHE A 115 5.56 5.55 -3.17
C PHE A 115 6.52 5.81 -2.00
N LEU A 116 7.73 5.24 -2.00
CA LEU A 116 8.78 5.58 -1.04
C LEU A 116 9.25 7.04 -1.21
N PHE A 117 9.44 7.47 -2.45
CA PHE A 117 9.81 8.86 -2.77
C PHE A 117 8.71 9.84 -2.34
N LEU A 118 7.46 9.53 -2.64
CA LEU A 118 6.30 10.33 -2.24
C LEU A 118 6.23 10.44 -0.70
N ASN A 119 6.30 9.33 0.01
CA ASN A 119 6.28 9.29 1.46
C ASN A 119 7.42 10.08 2.10
N HIS A 120 8.61 10.03 1.53
CA HIS A 120 9.76 10.81 2.01
C HIS A 120 9.49 12.31 1.93
N TRP A 121 9.01 12.79 0.79
CA TRP A 121 8.82 14.21 0.57
C TRP A 121 7.58 14.78 1.26
N GLU A 122 6.51 14.00 1.40
CA GLU A 122 5.33 14.38 2.20
C GLU A 122 5.67 14.57 3.69
N ASN A 123 6.63 13.82 4.20
CA ASN A 123 7.14 13.98 5.57
C ASN A 123 8.26 15.03 5.70
N THR A 124 8.54 15.78 4.65
CA THR A 124 9.56 16.83 4.65
C THR A 124 8.91 18.21 4.79
N PRO A 125 9.06 18.91 5.93
CA PRO A 125 8.24 20.09 6.28
C PRO A 125 8.28 21.26 5.28
N TRP A 126 9.37 21.38 4.52
CA TRP A 126 9.54 22.46 3.54
C TRP A 126 9.16 22.07 2.12
N CYS A 127 8.77 20.83 1.88
CA CYS A 127 8.32 20.38 0.56
C CYS A 127 6.87 20.78 0.34
N LEU A 128 6.63 21.66 -0.63
CA LEU A 128 5.30 22.16 -0.97
C LEU A 128 4.56 21.30 -1.99
N GLY A 129 5.25 20.35 -2.62
CA GLY A 129 4.64 19.45 -3.60
C GLY A 129 5.67 18.73 -4.46
N ILE A 130 5.19 17.80 -5.27
CA ILE A 130 6.01 16.97 -6.18
C ILE A 130 5.49 17.13 -7.60
N VAL A 131 6.40 17.40 -8.53
CA VAL A 131 6.11 17.37 -9.96
C VAL A 131 6.65 16.08 -10.56
N ARG A 132 5.77 15.25 -11.12
CA ARG A 132 6.11 13.97 -11.73
C ARG A 132 6.03 14.04 -13.25
N GLY A 133 7.19 14.01 -13.92
CA GLY A 133 7.29 13.70 -15.36
C GLY A 133 7.17 12.18 -15.57
N LYS A 134 6.35 11.74 -16.51
CA LYS A 134 6.13 10.31 -16.78
C LYS A 134 5.94 10.01 -18.26
N LYS A 135 6.25 8.79 -18.67
CA LYS A 135 5.84 8.25 -19.97
C LYS A 135 4.33 7.98 -20.00
N ARG A 136 3.78 7.92 -21.20
CA ARG A 136 2.38 7.52 -21.39
C ARG A 136 2.17 6.08 -20.90
N ARG A 137 1.02 5.79 -20.25
CA ARG A 137 0.59 4.47 -19.76
C ARG A 137 1.40 3.88 -18.59
N GLU A 138 2.02 4.70 -17.76
CA GLU A 138 2.68 4.25 -16.52
C GLU A 138 1.74 4.11 -15.29
N GLY A 139 0.42 4.22 -15.47
CA GLY A 139 -0.55 4.10 -14.37
C GLY A 139 -0.55 5.27 -13.38
N ALA A 140 0.14 6.38 -13.66
CA ALA A 140 0.29 7.48 -12.70
C ALA A 140 -1.03 8.16 -12.32
N THR A 141 -2.02 8.21 -13.21
CA THR A 141 -3.36 8.73 -12.88
C THR A 141 -4.03 7.83 -11.84
N SER A 142 -3.98 6.51 -12.03
CA SER A 142 -4.51 5.53 -11.09
C SER A 142 -3.83 5.62 -9.73
N GLN A 143 -2.50 5.75 -9.69
CA GLN A 143 -1.73 5.95 -8.46
C GLN A 143 -2.10 7.26 -7.75
N ALA A 144 -2.26 8.36 -8.49
CA ALA A 144 -2.64 9.66 -7.93
C ALA A 144 -4.06 9.62 -7.36
N THR A 145 -5.02 9.02 -8.08
CA THR A 145 -6.41 8.90 -7.60
C THR A 145 -6.48 7.99 -6.37
N SER A 146 -5.78 6.86 -6.39
CA SER A 146 -5.66 5.98 -5.21
C SER A 146 -5.09 6.72 -3.99
N ASN A 147 -4.08 7.58 -4.21
CA ASN A 147 -3.50 8.39 -3.15
C ASN A 147 -4.51 9.40 -2.57
N LEU A 148 -5.29 10.07 -3.42
CA LEU A 148 -6.35 10.98 -2.96
C LEU A 148 -7.39 10.26 -2.11
N ILE A 149 -7.87 9.11 -2.55
CA ILE A 149 -8.85 8.31 -1.78
C ILE A 149 -8.24 7.83 -0.46
N TYR A 150 -6.99 7.41 -0.47
CA TYR A 150 -6.27 7.04 0.75
C TYR A 150 -6.22 8.19 1.76
N GLU A 151 -5.89 9.42 1.34
CA GLU A 151 -5.88 10.61 2.19
C GLU A 151 -7.28 10.87 2.79
N CYS A 152 -8.33 10.78 1.97
CA CYS A 152 -9.71 10.97 2.44
C CYS A 152 -10.12 9.95 3.51
N ILE A 153 -9.65 8.71 3.41
CA ILE A 153 -10.02 7.63 4.34
C ILE A 153 -9.24 7.71 5.65
N PHE A 154 -7.92 7.96 5.57
CA PHE A 154 -7.03 7.78 6.73
C PHE A 154 -6.66 9.08 7.44
N PHE A 155 -6.85 10.25 6.84
CA PHE A 155 -6.50 11.53 7.42
C PHE A 155 -7.71 12.46 7.52
N LYS A 156 -8.01 12.94 8.73
CA LYS A 156 -9.02 13.99 8.94
C LYS A 156 -8.45 15.33 8.46
N ASN A 157 -9.26 16.10 7.75
CA ASN A 157 -8.94 17.44 7.24
C ASN A 157 -8.00 17.45 6.02
N SER A 158 -8.10 16.46 5.15
CA SER A 158 -7.37 16.44 3.87
C SER A 158 -7.94 17.41 2.81
N PHE A 159 -8.89 18.29 3.19
CA PHE A 159 -9.53 19.30 2.34
C PHE A 159 -9.46 20.67 2.99
#